data_ac33f2c611b8c84a05028b70066e8130
#
_entry.id   ac33f2c611b8c84a05028b70066e8130
#
_cell.length_a   1.000
_cell.length_b   1.000
_cell.length_c   1.000
_cell.angle_alpha   90.00
_cell.angle_beta   90.00
_cell.angle_gamma   90.00
#
_symmetry.space_group_name_H-M   'P 1'
#
loop_
_entity.id
_entity.type
_entity.pdbx_description
1 polymer ?
#
loop_
_entity_poly.entity_id
_entity_poly.type
_entity_poly.pdbx_seq_one_letter_code
_entity_poly.pdbx_strand_id
1 'polypeptide(L)'
;MGVMVVKLAFEKTPITVANFVALAEGNHPDVDSIYKNKPFYDGLIFHRVINNFMIQGGDPEGTGRGGPGYKFPDEFDNTLTHDKAGILSMANSGPGTNGSQFFITETPTPHLNNKHTVFGEVVLGLDIQDSISNVQTGIADRPVSDVIIKKLTIIRKGLLAESFNAVKIWKEELSKLIEENERKERENEKIRLENIAKAKQRALEFSSTLKNYKTESIKQENGLSILYLNKGKGIEPKQGDTVKLFYELYDPNGNLIDSNSSEIEKQYGRFSSEKEIRGRYNPMPMLLSQDAQMIEGFKNAVEQMRVGDKVYVYIPYQLGYGENGSGIIAPKQDLIFIISMVGIQ
;
A
#
# COMPACT_ATOMS: atom_id res chain seq x y z
N MET A 1 -1.93 10.20 -35.23
CA MET A 1 -1.87 8.89 -34.56
C MET A 1 -3.05 8.03 -35.01
N GLY A 2 -4.16 7.88 -34.37
CA GLY A 2 -5.22 6.96 -34.82
C GLY A 2 -6.44 6.98 -33.92
N VAL A 3 -7.20 5.90 -33.93
CA VAL A 3 -8.43 5.73 -33.15
C VAL A 3 -8.20 4.65 -32.09
N MET A 4 -8.54 4.94 -30.84
CA MET A 4 -8.64 3.95 -29.78
C MET A 4 -10.11 3.71 -29.45
N VAL A 5 -10.50 2.45 -29.25
CA VAL A 5 -11.83 2.08 -28.74
C VAL A 5 -11.68 1.49 -27.37
N VAL A 6 -12.42 2.07 -26.42
CA VAL A 6 -12.42 1.66 -25.03
C VAL A 6 -13.76 1.05 -24.68
N LYS A 7 -13.76 -0.14 -24.07
CA LYS A 7 -14.95 -0.76 -23.48
C LYS A 7 -15.08 -0.29 -22.05
N LEU A 8 -16.17 0.39 -21.72
CA LEU A 8 -16.45 0.87 -20.37
C LEU A 8 -17.11 -0.21 -19.51
N ALA A 9 -16.73 -0.31 -18.25
CA ALA A 9 -17.22 -1.30 -17.29
C ALA A 9 -18.47 -0.80 -16.55
N PHE A 10 -19.48 -0.34 -17.26
CA PHE A 10 -20.65 0.37 -16.73
C PHE A 10 -21.51 -0.44 -15.75
N GLU A 11 -21.43 -1.78 -15.79
CA GLU A 11 -22.14 -2.65 -14.85
C GLU A 11 -21.41 -2.81 -13.50
N LYS A 12 -20.07 -2.57 -13.46
CA LYS A 12 -19.22 -2.78 -12.30
C LYS A 12 -18.82 -1.49 -11.60
N THR A 13 -18.63 -0.42 -12.38
CA THR A 13 -18.31 0.92 -11.89
C THR A 13 -19.24 1.95 -12.51
N PRO A 14 -20.57 1.83 -12.25
CA PRO A 14 -21.59 2.63 -12.92
C PRO A 14 -21.44 4.13 -12.70
N ILE A 15 -21.03 4.57 -11.51
CA ILE A 15 -20.90 6.00 -11.18
C ILE A 15 -19.67 6.60 -11.88
N THR A 16 -18.55 5.90 -11.87
CA THR A 16 -17.33 6.32 -12.55
C THR A 16 -17.54 6.40 -14.07
N VAL A 17 -18.22 5.40 -14.63
CA VAL A 17 -18.60 5.41 -16.05
C VAL A 17 -19.61 6.52 -16.34
N ALA A 18 -20.58 6.76 -15.45
CA ALA A 18 -21.56 7.84 -15.60
C ALA A 18 -20.88 9.21 -15.61
N ASN A 19 -19.92 9.43 -14.72
CA ASN A 19 -19.07 10.63 -14.70
C ASN A 19 -18.39 10.83 -16.06
N PHE A 20 -17.65 9.83 -16.52
CA PHE A 20 -16.89 9.89 -17.78
C PHE A 20 -17.81 10.13 -18.99
N VAL A 21 -18.93 9.41 -19.09
CA VAL A 21 -19.90 9.52 -20.17
C VAL A 21 -20.57 10.88 -20.15
N ALA A 22 -21.04 11.35 -19.01
CA ALA A 22 -21.72 12.64 -18.91
C ALA A 22 -20.79 13.83 -19.24
N LEU A 23 -19.51 13.75 -18.86
CA LEU A 23 -18.48 14.71 -19.25
C LEU A 23 -18.24 14.65 -20.78
N ALA A 24 -18.08 13.45 -21.35
CA ALA A 24 -17.85 13.27 -22.77
C ALA A 24 -19.02 13.80 -23.63
N GLU A 25 -20.26 13.63 -23.16
CA GLU A 25 -21.48 14.11 -23.85
C GLU A 25 -21.78 15.59 -23.53
N GLY A 26 -21.07 16.23 -22.59
CA GLY A 26 -21.26 17.63 -22.23
C GLY A 26 -22.52 17.91 -21.41
N ASN A 27 -23.09 16.89 -20.77
CA ASN A 27 -24.34 16.99 -20.02
C ASN A 27 -24.20 16.69 -18.53
N HIS A 28 -22.96 16.68 -18.02
CA HIS A 28 -22.71 16.40 -16.60
C HIS A 28 -23.33 17.48 -15.69
N PRO A 29 -24.15 17.09 -14.69
CA PRO A 29 -24.93 18.07 -13.91
C PRO A 29 -24.08 18.98 -13.01
N ASP A 30 -22.98 18.45 -12.45
CA ASP A 30 -22.16 19.13 -11.45
C ASP A 30 -20.87 19.72 -12.03
N VAL A 31 -20.65 19.61 -13.35
CA VAL A 31 -19.46 20.20 -13.98
C VAL A 31 -19.46 21.73 -13.84
N ASP A 32 -18.29 22.31 -13.63
CA ASP A 32 -18.12 23.77 -13.55
C ASP A 32 -18.78 24.44 -14.76
N SER A 33 -19.39 25.60 -14.49
CA SER A 33 -20.17 26.38 -15.46
C SER A 33 -19.41 26.69 -16.75
N ILE A 34 -18.09 26.86 -16.69
CA ILE A 34 -17.22 27.11 -17.83
C ILE A 34 -17.15 25.94 -18.82
N TYR A 35 -17.46 24.72 -18.38
CA TYR A 35 -17.43 23.49 -19.17
C TYR A 35 -18.84 22.97 -19.52
N LYS A 36 -19.92 23.60 -19.05
CA LYS A 36 -21.30 23.17 -19.31
C LYS A 36 -21.64 23.18 -20.81
N ASN A 37 -22.46 22.19 -21.21
CA ASN A 37 -22.99 22.05 -22.57
C ASN A 37 -21.88 21.92 -23.65
N LYS A 38 -20.72 21.39 -23.27
CA LYS A 38 -19.60 21.14 -24.19
C LYS A 38 -19.05 19.74 -23.94
N PRO A 39 -18.74 18.94 -25.00
CA PRO A 39 -17.94 17.73 -24.84
C PRO A 39 -16.63 18.04 -24.11
N PHE A 40 -16.51 17.55 -22.87
CA PHE A 40 -15.43 17.98 -21.96
C PHE A 40 -14.04 17.55 -22.44
N TYR A 41 -13.93 16.37 -23.05
CA TYR A 41 -12.64 15.78 -23.41
C TYR A 41 -12.12 16.21 -24.77
N ASP A 42 -12.96 16.78 -25.64
CA ASP A 42 -12.57 17.21 -26.97
C ASP A 42 -11.56 18.36 -26.90
N GLY A 43 -10.43 18.19 -27.54
CA GLY A 43 -9.34 19.16 -27.55
C GLY A 43 -8.37 19.06 -26.37
N LEU A 44 -8.65 18.23 -25.35
CA LEU A 44 -7.72 18.01 -24.25
C LEU A 44 -6.49 17.21 -24.70
N ILE A 45 -5.43 17.30 -23.92
CA ILE A 45 -4.15 16.63 -24.21
C ILE A 45 -3.89 15.48 -23.23
N PHE A 46 -3.04 14.55 -23.64
CA PHE A 46 -2.30 13.70 -22.73
C PHE A 46 -1.13 14.52 -22.17
N HIS A 47 -1.33 15.10 -21.01
CA HIS A 47 -0.40 16.04 -20.39
C HIS A 47 0.77 15.37 -19.67
N ARG A 48 0.68 14.05 -19.39
CA ARG A 48 1.71 13.25 -18.75
C ARG A 48 1.79 11.87 -19.41
N VAL A 49 2.98 11.52 -19.90
CA VAL A 49 3.25 10.27 -20.60
C VAL A 49 4.54 9.66 -20.07
N ILE A 50 4.44 8.44 -19.52
CA ILE A 50 5.60 7.70 -19.02
C ILE A 50 5.67 6.36 -19.75
N ASN A 51 6.73 6.19 -20.54
CA ASN A 51 7.01 4.92 -21.22
C ASN A 51 7.11 3.76 -20.22
N ASN A 52 6.62 2.59 -20.58
CA ASN A 52 6.51 1.39 -19.74
C ASN A 52 5.64 1.58 -18.48
N PHE A 53 4.76 2.59 -18.46
CA PHE A 53 3.87 2.80 -17.32
C PHE A 53 2.46 3.18 -17.76
N MET A 54 2.22 4.43 -18.20
CA MET A 54 0.87 4.89 -18.56
C MET A 54 0.88 6.20 -19.38
N ILE A 55 -0.24 6.49 -20.01
CA ILE A 55 -0.57 7.80 -20.58
C ILE A 55 -1.72 8.43 -19.80
N GLN A 56 -1.60 9.69 -19.38
CA GLN A 56 -2.58 10.39 -18.53
C GLN A 56 -3.10 11.64 -19.23
N GLY A 57 -4.43 11.77 -19.24
CA GLY A 57 -5.16 12.89 -19.85
C GLY A 57 -6.39 13.28 -19.03
N GLY A 58 -7.30 14.07 -19.63
CA GLY A 58 -8.57 14.46 -19.01
C GLY A 58 -8.47 15.67 -18.08
N ASP A 59 -7.36 16.38 -18.09
CA ASP A 59 -7.17 17.66 -17.39
C ASP A 59 -7.49 18.83 -18.35
N PRO A 60 -8.50 19.65 -18.07
CA PRO A 60 -8.85 20.78 -18.93
C PRO A 60 -7.81 21.88 -18.97
N GLU A 61 -6.91 21.95 -17.98
CA GLU A 61 -5.82 22.91 -17.92
C GLU A 61 -4.52 22.35 -18.54
N GLY A 62 -4.43 21.03 -18.72
CA GLY A 62 -3.23 20.37 -19.24
C GLY A 62 -2.02 20.48 -18.32
N THR A 63 -2.22 20.74 -17.04
CA THR A 63 -1.16 20.95 -16.02
C THR A 63 -0.99 19.77 -15.07
N GLY A 64 -1.93 18.81 -15.08
CA GLY A 64 -2.06 17.74 -14.11
C GLY A 64 -2.80 18.14 -12.83
N ARG A 65 -3.23 19.41 -12.70
CA ARG A 65 -3.90 19.95 -11.51
C ARG A 65 -5.34 20.37 -11.73
N GLY A 66 -5.76 20.53 -12.98
CA GLY A 66 -7.10 20.89 -13.36
C GLY A 66 -8.10 19.74 -13.21
N GLY A 67 -9.38 20.07 -13.32
CA GLY A 67 -10.45 19.10 -13.17
C GLY A 67 -11.82 19.68 -13.51
N PRO A 68 -12.92 18.91 -13.27
CA PRO A 68 -14.25 19.29 -13.71
C PRO A 68 -14.98 20.24 -12.74
N GLY A 69 -14.32 20.67 -11.65
CA GLY A 69 -14.91 21.53 -10.60
C GLY A 69 -15.47 20.80 -9.39
N TYR A 70 -15.41 19.47 -9.37
CA TYR A 70 -15.86 18.63 -8.24
C TYR A 70 -14.94 17.41 -8.07
N LYS A 71 -15.16 16.68 -6.98
CA LYS A 71 -14.52 15.39 -6.71
C LYS A 71 -15.58 14.37 -6.32
N PHE A 72 -15.29 13.07 -6.56
CA PHE A 72 -16.17 11.98 -6.17
C PHE A 72 -15.38 10.78 -5.63
N PRO A 73 -16.03 9.91 -4.82
CA PRO A 73 -15.38 8.77 -4.18
C PRO A 73 -14.88 7.72 -5.17
N ASP A 74 -13.98 6.85 -4.68
CA ASP A 74 -13.53 5.67 -5.40
C ASP A 74 -14.66 4.61 -5.47
N GLU A 75 -14.69 3.88 -6.58
CA GLU A 75 -15.67 2.81 -6.87
C GLU A 75 -14.91 1.56 -7.29
N PHE A 76 -14.44 0.77 -6.30
CA PHE A 76 -13.63 -0.40 -6.58
C PHE A 76 -14.48 -1.66 -6.79
N ASP A 77 -14.15 -2.44 -7.84
CA ASP A 77 -14.63 -3.80 -8.08
C ASP A 77 -13.42 -4.77 -8.09
N ASN A 78 -13.48 -5.82 -7.29
CA ASN A 78 -12.36 -6.76 -7.11
C ASN A 78 -11.99 -7.54 -8.38
N THR A 79 -12.84 -7.53 -9.41
CA THR A 79 -12.59 -8.20 -10.69
C THR A 79 -11.96 -7.26 -11.73
N LEU A 80 -11.87 -5.97 -11.41
CA LEU A 80 -11.25 -4.95 -12.26
C LEU A 80 -9.88 -4.57 -11.67
N THR A 81 -8.84 -5.01 -12.34
CA THR A 81 -7.46 -4.87 -11.87
C THR A 81 -6.55 -4.27 -12.95
N HIS A 82 -5.41 -3.72 -12.52
CA HIS A 82 -4.38 -3.18 -13.42
C HIS A 82 -3.38 -4.29 -13.83
N ASP A 83 -3.88 -5.39 -14.38
CA ASP A 83 -3.12 -6.62 -14.65
C ASP A 83 -2.51 -6.72 -16.06
N LYS A 84 -2.80 -5.75 -16.93
CA LYS A 84 -2.36 -5.73 -18.33
C LYS A 84 -2.24 -4.31 -18.88
N ALA A 85 -1.72 -4.19 -20.08
CA ALA A 85 -1.78 -2.96 -20.89
C ALA A 85 -3.22 -2.62 -21.30
N GLY A 86 -3.50 -1.34 -21.51
CA GLY A 86 -4.77 -0.84 -22.01
C GLY A 86 -5.87 -0.70 -20.93
N ILE A 87 -5.55 -0.83 -19.66
CA ILE A 87 -6.53 -0.59 -18.57
C ILE A 87 -6.79 0.90 -18.44
N LEU A 88 -8.07 1.29 -18.53
CA LEU A 88 -8.54 2.66 -18.29
C LEU A 88 -8.93 2.83 -16.83
N SER A 89 -8.29 3.78 -16.16
CA SER A 89 -8.44 4.01 -14.72
C SER A 89 -8.46 5.49 -14.37
N MET A 90 -9.11 5.85 -13.24
CA MET A 90 -9.16 7.23 -12.78
C MET A 90 -7.83 7.68 -12.17
N ALA A 91 -7.33 8.83 -12.59
CA ALA A 91 -6.28 9.52 -11.87
C ALA A 91 -6.87 10.29 -10.69
N ASN A 92 -6.20 10.23 -9.54
CA ASN A 92 -6.60 10.92 -8.31
C ASN A 92 -5.36 11.37 -7.52
N SER A 93 -5.58 12.23 -6.51
CA SER A 93 -4.54 12.73 -5.57
C SER A 93 -4.67 12.08 -4.19
N GLY A 94 -5.23 10.89 -4.11
CA GLY A 94 -5.54 10.14 -2.91
C GLY A 94 -7.00 9.70 -2.87
N PRO A 95 -7.40 8.95 -1.85
CA PRO A 95 -8.74 8.38 -1.74
C PRO A 95 -9.85 9.42 -1.91
N GLY A 96 -10.87 9.08 -2.71
CA GLY A 96 -12.06 9.93 -2.89
C GLY A 96 -11.83 11.24 -3.63
N THR A 97 -10.74 11.37 -4.41
CA THR A 97 -10.43 12.61 -5.12
C THR A 97 -10.52 12.48 -6.64
N ASN A 98 -11.34 11.55 -7.13
CA ASN A 98 -11.57 11.38 -8.57
C ASN A 98 -12.27 12.61 -9.17
N GLY A 99 -11.96 12.94 -10.41
CA GLY A 99 -12.55 14.06 -11.14
C GLY A 99 -12.74 13.70 -12.62
N SER A 100 -12.06 14.42 -13.52
CA SER A 100 -12.09 14.13 -14.97
C SER A 100 -10.83 13.44 -15.49
N GLN A 101 -9.73 13.48 -14.73
CA GLN A 101 -8.47 12.91 -15.19
C GLN A 101 -8.49 11.38 -15.16
N PHE A 102 -7.94 10.78 -16.21
CA PHE A 102 -7.83 9.34 -16.37
C PHE A 102 -6.44 8.96 -16.91
N PHE A 103 -6.08 7.71 -16.77
CA PHE A 103 -4.89 7.16 -17.41
C PHE A 103 -5.20 5.81 -18.08
N ILE A 104 -4.35 5.46 -19.05
CA ILE A 104 -4.38 4.16 -19.73
C ILE A 104 -3.02 3.51 -19.49
N THR A 105 -3.01 2.30 -18.95
CA THR A 105 -1.78 1.56 -18.64
C THR A 105 -1.10 1.05 -19.93
N GLU A 106 0.23 1.08 -19.95
CA GLU A 106 1.05 0.46 -21.00
C GLU A 106 1.55 -0.93 -20.60
N THR A 107 1.70 -1.17 -19.30
CA THR A 107 2.14 -2.44 -18.72
C THR A 107 1.29 -2.77 -17.49
N PRO A 108 1.36 -4.01 -16.97
CA PRO A 108 0.72 -4.34 -15.69
C PRO A 108 1.22 -3.45 -14.55
N THR A 109 0.29 -2.84 -13.79
CA THR A 109 0.59 -1.95 -12.67
C THR A 109 -0.18 -2.34 -11.39
N PRO A 110 -0.01 -3.57 -10.87
CA PRO A 110 -0.85 -4.10 -9.79
C PRO A 110 -0.73 -3.31 -8.48
N HIS A 111 0.30 -2.50 -8.30
CA HIS A 111 0.47 -1.60 -7.16
C HIS A 111 -0.55 -0.45 -7.12
N LEU A 112 -1.31 -0.23 -8.20
CA LEU A 112 -2.40 0.74 -8.31
C LEU A 112 -3.77 0.14 -7.95
N ASN A 113 -3.89 -1.18 -7.76
CA ASN A 113 -5.12 -1.82 -7.36
C ASN A 113 -5.62 -1.28 -6.02
N ASN A 114 -6.93 -1.05 -5.91
CA ASN A 114 -7.59 -0.45 -4.74
C ASN A 114 -7.08 0.96 -4.36
N LYS A 115 -6.44 1.65 -5.30
CA LYS A 115 -6.03 3.06 -5.15
C LYS A 115 -6.62 3.93 -6.26
N HIS A 116 -6.79 3.33 -7.44
CA HIS A 116 -7.37 3.99 -8.63
C HIS A 116 -8.50 3.11 -9.16
N THR A 117 -9.64 3.74 -9.47
CA THR A 117 -10.82 3.04 -9.97
C THR A 117 -10.63 2.66 -11.42
N VAL A 118 -10.54 1.36 -11.70
CA VAL A 118 -10.58 0.82 -13.06
C VAL A 118 -12.02 0.89 -13.56
N PHE A 119 -12.24 1.51 -14.73
CA PHE A 119 -13.60 1.66 -15.28
C PHE A 119 -13.72 1.32 -16.77
N GLY A 120 -12.65 0.75 -17.35
CA GLY A 120 -12.67 0.28 -18.74
C GLY A 120 -11.36 -0.32 -19.19
N GLU A 121 -11.34 -0.73 -20.45
CA GLU A 121 -10.16 -1.28 -21.12
C GLU A 121 -10.16 -0.91 -22.62
N VAL A 122 -8.98 -0.73 -23.19
CA VAL A 122 -8.78 -0.54 -24.62
C VAL A 122 -8.98 -1.87 -25.33
N VAL A 123 -9.95 -1.93 -26.26
CA VAL A 123 -10.27 -3.13 -27.04
C VAL A 123 -9.81 -3.04 -28.49
N LEU A 124 -9.46 -1.83 -28.95
CA LEU A 124 -8.87 -1.58 -30.26
C LEU A 124 -7.94 -0.36 -30.18
N GLY A 125 -6.78 -0.42 -30.80
CA GLY A 125 -5.84 0.69 -30.88
C GLY A 125 -4.81 0.69 -29.72
N LEU A 126 -4.44 -0.48 -29.19
CA LEU A 126 -3.30 -0.61 -28.26
C LEU A 126 -1.98 -0.15 -28.91
N ASP A 127 -1.80 -0.34 -30.20
CA ASP A 127 -0.69 0.18 -31.00
C ASP A 127 -0.65 1.71 -31.03
N ILE A 128 -1.82 2.35 -31.00
CA ILE A 128 -1.93 3.82 -30.90
C ILE A 128 -1.55 4.29 -29.49
N GLN A 129 -2.00 3.57 -28.45
CA GLN A 129 -1.61 3.85 -27.06
C GLN A 129 -0.09 3.69 -26.90
N ASP A 130 0.51 2.61 -27.41
CA ASP A 130 1.95 2.39 -27.43
C ASP A 130 2.70 3.51 -28.17
N SER A 131 2.18 3.94 -29.33
CA SER A 131 2.74 5.09 -30.06
C SER A 131 2.70 6.39 -29.26
N ILE A 132 1.68 6.60 -28.42
CA ILE A 132 1.59 7.75 -27.52
C ILE A 132 2.60 7.60 -26.39
N SER A 133 2.73 6.42 -25.79
CA SER A 133 3.67 6.15 -24.71
C SER A 133 5.14 6.40 -25.10
N ASN A 134 5.45 6.26 -26.38
CA ASN A 134 6.80 6.40 -26.94
C ASN A 134 7.13 7.79 -27.50
N VAL A 135 6.25 8.79 -27.32
CA VAL A 135 6.59 10.17 -27.76
C VAL A 135 7.69 10.76 -26.90
N GLN A 136 8.46 11.67 -27.48
CA GLN A 136 9.47 12.41 -26.73
C GLN A 136 8.81 13.27 -25.65
N THR A 137 9.25 13.14 -24.40
CA THR A 137 8.76 13.89 -23.25
C THR A 137 9.84 14.85 -22.72
N GLY A 138 9.41 15.92 -22.07
CA GLY A 138 10.23 16.90 -21.39
C GLY A 138 10.01 16.92 -19.87
N ILE A 139 10.05 18.09 -19.29
CA ILE A 139 9.87 18.28 -17.83
C ILE A 139 8.51 17.75 -17.39
N ALA A 140 8.50 17.04 -16.26
CA ALA A 140 7.30 16.42 -15.66
C ALA A 140 6.58 15.42 -16.59
N ASP A 141 7.34 14.70 -17.39
CA ASP A 141 6.84 13.67 -18.32
C ASP A 141 5.82 14.20 -19.35
N ARG A 142 5.83 15.51 -19.63
CA ARG A 142 4.96 16.13 -20.62
C ARG A 142 5.49 15.87 -22.03
N PRO A 143 4.66 15.43 -22.99
CA PRO A 143 5.04 15.36 -24.38
C PRO A 143 5.56 16.69 -24.92
N VAL A 144 6.71 16.67 -25.62
CA VAL A 144 7.30 17.87 -26.25
C VAL A 144 6.36 18.45 -27.32
N SER A 145 5.63 17.58 -28.03
CA SER A 145 4.54 17.97 -28.93
C SER A 145 3.24 17.45 -28.36
N ASP A 146 2.24 18.33 -28.21
CA ASP A 146 0.98 17.96 -27.59
C ASP A 146 0.28 16.82 -28.34
N VAL A 147 -0.10 15.79 -27.59
CA VAL A 147 -0.93 14.67 -28.07
C VAL A 147 -2.37 14.97 -27.72
N ILE A 148 -3.18 15.30 -28.72
CA ILE A 148 -4.52 15.87 -28.55
C ILE A 148 -5.59 14.80 -28.72
N ILE A 149 -6.56 14.73 -27.83
CA ILE A 149 -7.83 14.02 -27.97
C ILE A 149 -8.71 14.86 -28.91
N LYS A 150 -8.69 14.57 -30.21
CA LYS A 150 -9.44 15.36 -31.18
C LYS A 150 -10.94 15.31 -30.93
N LYS A 151 -11.45 14.11 -30.63
CA LYS A 151 -12.85 13.86 -30.34
C LYS A 151 -13.02 12.58 -29.55
N LEU A 152 -13.89 12.62 -28.53
CA LEU A 152 -14.34 11.46 -27.78
C LEU A 152 -15.83 11.23 -28.05
N THR A 153 -16.20 10.04 -28.50
CA THR A 153 -17.58 9.71 -28.86
C THR A 153 -18.04 8.50 -28.06
N ILE A 154 -19.18 8.61 -27.40
CA ILE A 154 -19.81 7.51 -26.71
C ILE A 154 -20.68 6.71 -27.67
N ILE A 155 -20.41 5.41 -27.77
CA ILE A 155 -21.17 4.46 -28.58
C ILE A 155 -21.87 3.48 -27.63
N ARG A 156 -23.19 3.43 -27.68
CA ARG A 156 -23.99 2.48 -26.93
C ARG A 156 -24.37 1.32 -27.84
N LYS A 157 -23.97 0.09 -27.45
CA LYS A 157 -24.25 -1.12 -28.24
C LYS A 157 -24.89 -2.18 -27.34
N GLY A 158 -26.12 -2.54 -27.66
CA GLY A 158 -26.93 -3.51 -26.92
C GLY A 158 -27.83 -2.87 -25.87
N LEU A 159 -28.91 -3.57 -25.50
CA LEU A 159 -30.00 -3.07 -24.68
C LEU A 159 -29.57 -2.46 -23.35
N LEU A 160 -28.61 -3.09 -22.65
CA LEU A 160 -28.12 -2.58 -21.37
C LEU A 160 -27.38 -1.25 -21.54
N ALA A 161 -26.48 -1.17 -22.53
CA ALA A 161 -25.75 0.07 -22.81
C ALA A 161 -26.66 1.20 -23.33
N GLU A 162 -27.67 0.87 -24.13
CA GLU A 162 -28.66 1.83 -24.65
C GLU A 162 -29.54 2.39 -23.51
N SER A 163 -29.85 1.58 -22.49
CA SER A 163 -30.59 2.02 -21.30
C SER A 163 -29.74 2.76 -20.28
N PHE A 164 -28.41 2.79 -20.41
CA PHE A 164 -27.52 3.45 -19.48
C PHE A 164 -27.65 4.98 -19.58
N ASN A 165 -28.30 5.57 -18.59
CA ASN A 165 -28.46 7.01 -18.46
C ASN A 165 -27.45 7.58 -17.43
N ALA A 166 -26.37 8.13 -17.93
CA ALA A 166 -25.26 8.62 -17.11
C ALA A 166 -25.69 9.69 -16.10
N VAL A 167 -26.50 10.68 -16.52
CA VAL A 167 -26.96 11.77 -15.64
C VAL A 167 -27.86 11.24 -14.53
N LYS A 168 -28.75 10.29 -14.86
CA LYS A 168 -29.65 9.69 -13.86
C LYS A 168 -28.84 8.88 -12.85
N ILE A 169 -27.94 8.01 -13.31
CA ILE A 169 -27.10 7.17 -12.46
C ILE A 169 -26.24 8.04 -11.54
N TRP A 170 -25.61 9.07 -12.06
CA TRP A 170 -24.84 10.02 -11.26
C TRP A 170 -25.67 10.61 -10.11
N LYS A 171 -26.85 11.11 -10.39
CA LYS A 171 -27.71 11.74 -9.39
C LYS A 171 -28.26 10.78 -8.35
N GLU A 172 -28.61 9.57 -8.74
CA GLU A 172 -29.28 8.59 -7.87
C GLU A 172 -28.31 7.72 -7.07
N GLU A 173 -27.15 7.37 -7.64
CA GLU A 173 -26.24 6.40 -7.03
C GLU A 173 -25.05 7.06 -6.31
N LEU A 174 -24.68 8.30 -6.66
CA LEU A 174 -23.55 8.99 -6.01
C LEU A 174 -23.74 9.12 -4.49
N SER A 175 -24.93 9.51 -4.03
CA SER A 175 -25.22 9.65 -2.59
C SER A 175 -25.05 8.32 -1.86
N LYS A 176 -25.50 7.22 -2.46
CA LYS A 176 -25.37 5.88 -1.87
C LYS A 176 -23.90 5.46 -1.79
N LEU A 177 -23.11 5.74 -2.84
CA LEU A 177 -21.68 5.47 -2.83
C LEU A 177 -20.94 6.26 -1.74
N ILE A 178 -21.30 7.53 -1.55
CA ILE A 178 -20.73 8.37 -0.48
C ILE A 178 -21.05 7.75 0.89
N GLU A 179 -22.30 7.44 1.16
CA GLU A 179 -22.74 6.84 2.42
C GLU A 179 -22.04 5.49 2.69
N GLU A 180 -21.89 4.65 1.66
CA GLU A 180 -21.21 3.36 1.79
C GLU A 180 -19.73 3.52 2.11
N ASN A 181 -19.03 4.43 1.42
CA ASN A 181 -17.60 4.68 1.67
C ASN A 181 -17.39 5.29 3.07
N GLU A 182 -18.21 6.25 3.49
CA GLU A 182 -18.16 6.78 4.85
C GLU A 182 -18.42 5.70 5.92
N ARG A 183 -19.34 4.78 5.65
CA ARG A 183 -19.58 3.64 6.55
C ARG A 183 -18.35 2.74 6.65
N LYS A 184 -17.72 2.42 5.52
CA LYS A 184 -16.47 1.61 5.49
C LYS A 184 -15.34 2.33 6.23
N GLU A 185 -15.17 3.63 6.04
CA GLU A 185 -14.17 4.42 6.75
C GLU A 185 -14.40 4.43 8.26
N ARG A 186 -15.66 4.64 8.71
CA ARG A 186 -16.00 4.58 10.15
C ARG A 186 -15.73 3.19 10.75
N GLU A 187 -16.02 2.12 10.03
CA GLU A 187 -15.75 0.75 10.50
C GLU A 187 -14.23 0.48 10.58
N ASN A 188 -13.47 0.89 9.58
CA ASN A 188 -12.01 0.76 9.57
C ASN A 188 -11.36 1.56 10.70
N GLU A 189 -11.83 2.78 10.96
CA GLU A 189 -11.32 3.60 12.06
C GLU A 189 -11.66 2.99 13.43
N LYS A 190 -12.85 2.41 13.59
CA LYS A 190 -13.24 1.68 14.79
C LYS A 190 -12.29 0.49 15.05
N ILE A 191 -12.04 -0.34 14.03
CA ILE A 191 -11.09 -1.47 14.11
C ILE A 191 -9.69 -0.97 14.47
N ARG A 192 -9.26 0.12 13.87
CA ARG A 192 -7.96 0.75 14.18
C ARG A 192 -7.85 1.17 15.64
N LEU A 193 -8.88 1.85 16.17
CA LEU A 193 -8.91 2.29 17.56
C LEU A 193 -8.94 1.11 18.54
N GLU A 194 -9.71 0.06 18.24
CA GLU A 194 -9.74 -1.18 19.00
C GLU A 194 -8.36 -1.86 19.03
N ASN A 195 -7.66 -1.91 17.90
CA ASN A 195 -6.31 -2.47 17.82
C ASN A 195 -5.29 -1.65 18.64
N ILE A 196 -5.39 -0.32 18.59
CA ILE A 196 -4.54 0.57 19.41
C ILE A 196 -4.79 0.34 20.90
N ALA A 197 -6.07 0.24 21.32
CA ALA A 197 -6.43 -0.03 22.69
C ALA A 197 -5.91 -1.39 23.17
N LYS A 198 -6.07 -2.43 22.35
CA LYS A 198 -5.56 -3.78 22.61
C LYS A 198 -4.04 -3.79 22.75
N ALA A 199 -3.31 -3.11 21.86
CA ALA A 199 -1.86 -3.00 21.94
C ALA A 199 -1.41 -2.31 23.24
N LYS A 200 -2.06 -1.21 23.62
CA LYS A 200 -1.76 -0.47 24.85
C LYS A 200 -2.01 -1.30 26.11
N GLN A 201 -3.14 -2.00 26.17
CA GLN A 201 -3.45 -2.88 27.28
C GLN A 201 -2.42 -4.00 27.40
N ARG A 202 -2.10 -4.65 26.27
CA ARG A 202 -1.10 -5.73 26.24
C ARG A 202 0.28 -5.24 26.67
N ALA A 203 0.70 -4.06 26.25
CA ALA A 203 1.96 -3.45 26.67
C ALA A 203 2.00 -3.22 28.19
N LEU A 204 0.94 -2.69 28.78
CA LEU A 204 0.83 -2.49 30.22
C LEU A 204 0.94 -3.80 31.01
N GLU A 205 0.20 -4.83 30.58
CA GLU A 205 0.24 -6.16 31.22
C GLU A 205 1.64 -6.78 31.12
N PHE A 206 2.29 -6.64 29.95
CA PHE A 206 3.58 -7.25 29.70
C PHE A 206 4.76 -6.47 30.29
N SER A 207 4.63 -5.17 30.52
CA SER A 207 5.70 -4.34 31.07
C SER A 207 6.18 -4.81 32.46
N SER A 208 5.28 -5.30 33.29
CA SER A 208 5.63 -5.88 34.58
C SER A 208 6.44 -7.16 34.45
N THR A 209 6.08 -8.02 33.52
CA THR A 209 6.82 -9.24 33.18
C THR A 209 8.22 -8.92 32.68
N LEU A 210 8.36 -7.93 31.79
CA LEU A 210 9.67 -7.49 31.29
C LEU A 210 10.56 -6.92 32.38
N LYS A 211 9.99 -6.21 33.36
CA LYS A 211 10.73 -5.72 34.53
C LYS A 211 11.24 -6.87 35.40
N ASN A 212 10.43 -7.90 35.63
CA ASN A 212 10.83 -9.10 36.36
C ASN A 212 11.96 -9.83 35.61
N TYR A 213 11.82 -10.04 34.30
CA TYR A 213 12.88 -10.64 33.47
C TYR A 213 14.18 -9.85 33.55
N LYS A 214 14.11 -8.50 33.53
CA LYS A 214 15.29 -7.65 33.67
C LYS A 214 15.96 -7.86 35.04
N THR A 215 15.21 -8.00 36.12
CA THR A 215 15.74 -8.22 37.47
C THR A 215 16.40 -9.59 37.60
N GLU A 216 15.85 -10.62 36.95
CA GLU A 216 16.35 -11.98 36.99
C GLU A 216 17.48 -12.24 35.98
N SER A 217 17.69 -11.33 35.01
CA SER A 217 18.68 -11.48 33.96
C SER A 217 20.11 -11.28 34.50
N ILE A 218 21.04 -12.00 33.85
CA ILE A 218 22.48 -11.87 34.13
C ILE A 218 23.04 -10.74 33.27
N LYS A 219 23.52 -9.68 33.92
CA LYS A 219 24.17 -8.55 33.27
C LYS A 219 25.62 -8.89 32.95
N GLN A 220 26.02 -8.67 31.70
CA GLN A 220 27.37 -8.83 31.20
C GLN A 220 28.16 -7.51 31.28
N GLU A 221 29.49 -7.57 31.12
CA GLU A 221 30.39 -6.40 31.21
C GLU A 221 30.07 -5.32 30.17
N ASN A 222 29.65 -5.72 28.94
CA ASN A 222 29.26 -4.82 27.88
C ASN A 222 27.87 -4.18 28.06
N GLY A 223 27.16 -4.51 29.18
CA GLY A 223 25.84 -4.00 29.50
C GLY A 223 24.68 -4.83 28.99
N LEU A 224 24.92 -5.83 28.13
CA LEU A 224 23.91 -6.79 27.70
C LEU A 224 23.37 -7.56 28.93
N SER A 225 22.07 -7.86 28.96
CA SER A 225 21.52 -8.72 30.03
C SER A 225 20.69 -9.83 29.41
N ILE A 226 20.92 -11.07 29.84
CA ILE A 226 20.26 -12.25 29.28
C ILE A 226 19.60 -13.08 30.39
N LEU A 227 18.35 -13.52 30.13
CA LEU A 227 17.65 -14.51 30.94
C LEU A 227 17.16 -15.63 30.05
N TYR A 228 17.48 -16.87 30.38
CA TYR A 228 16.92 -18.04 29.71
C TYR A 228 15.52 -18.33 30.20
N LEU A 229 14.51 -18.06 29.37
CA LEU A 229 13.09 -18.37 29.64
C LEU A 229 12.80 -19.85 29.41
N ASN A 230 13.53 -20.46 28.47
CA ASN A 230 13.57 -21.91 28.25
C ASN A 230 14.97 -22.31 27.84
N LYS A 231 15.49 -23.42 28.40
CA LYS A 231 16.76 -24.00 27.99
C LYS A 231 16.51 -25.21 27.09
N GLY A 232 16.90 -25.11 25.85
CA GLY A 232 16.87 -26.17 24.86
C GLY A 232 17.90 -27.26 25.16
N LYS A 233 17.72 -28.40 24.50
CA LYS A 233 18.67 -29.53 24.55
C LYS A 233 19.28 -29.83 23.19
N GLY A 234 19.06 -28.93 22.21
CA GLY A 234 19.55 -29.10 20.85
C GLY A 234 21.02 -28.72 20.68
N ILE A 235 21.45 -28.71 19.44
CA ILE A 235 22.84 -28.45 19.03
C ILE A 235 23.20 -26.99 19.31
N GLU A 236 24.40 -26.73 19.73
CA GLU A 236 25.01 -25.40 19.75
C GLU A 236 25.51 -25.05 18.36
N PRO A 237 25.07 -23.94 17.76
CA PRO A 237 25.52 -23.52 16.45
C PRO A 237 26.98 -23.06 16.51
N LYS A 238 27.68 -23.18 15.37
CA LYS A 238 29.06 -22.73 15.20
C LYS A 238 29.11 -21.51 14.28
N GLN A 239 30.24 -20.80 14.32
CA GLN A 239 30.52 -19.77 13.33
C GLN A 239 30.43 -20.35 11.91
N GLY A 240 29.66 -19.67 11.04
CA GLY A 240 29.34 -20.12 9.69
C GLY A 240 27.99 -20.85 9.56
N ASP A 241 27.37 -21.28 10.65
CA ASP A 241 26.06 -21.88 10.60
C ASP A 241 24.96 -20.80 10.34
N THR A 242 23.90 -21.20 9.65
CA THR A 242 22.70 -20.37 9.53
C THR A 242 21.64 -20.86 10.49
N VAL A 243 21.33 -20.04 11.51
CA VAL A 243 20.31 -20.33 12.52
C VAL A 243 18.95 -19.80 12.10
N LYS A 244 17.88 -20.43 12.57
CA LYS A 244 16.48 -20.04 12.34
C LYS A 244 15.87 -19.51 13.62
N LEU A 245 15.42 -18.23 13.59
CA LEU A 245 15.01 -17.51 14.77
C LEU A 245 13.57 -16.98 14.64
N PHE A 246 12.78 -17.15 15.69
CA PHE A 246 11.68 -16.24 15.98
C PHE A 246 12.15 -15.15 16.93
N TYR A 247 11.65 -13.93 16.72
CA TYR A 247 11.94 -12.81 17.60
C TYR A 247 10.71 -11.97 17.87
N GLU A 248 10.73 -11.33 19.01
CA GLU A 248 9.80 -10.32 19.48
C GLU A 248 10.66 -9.14 19.94
N LEU A 249 10.45 -7.94 19.39
CA LEU A 249 11.18 -6.73 19.74
C LEU A 249 10.25 -5.75 20.44
N TYR A 250 10.65 -5.33 21.65
CA TYR A 250 9.89 -4.42 22.50
C TYR A 250 10.72 -3.19 22.88
N ASP A 251 10.01 -2.12 23.22
CA ASP A 251 10.58 -1.06 24.03
C ASP A 251 10.53 -1.44 25.53
N PRO A 252 11.23 -0.69 26.42
CA PRO A 252 11.20 -0.96 27.86
C PRO A 252 9.83 -0.83 28.54
N ASN A 253 8.84 -0.23 27.88
CA ASN A 253 7.47 -0.09 28.39
C ASN A 253 6.55 -1.25 27.94
N GLY A 254 7.08 -2.22 27.16
CA GLY A 254 6.35 -3.37 26.68
C GLY A 254 5.60 -3.14 25.38
N ASN A 255 5.80 -2.00 24.70
CA ASN A 255 5.24 -1.79 23.37
C ASN A 255 5.99 -2.66 22.36
N LEU A 256 5.25 -3.44 21.58
CA LEU A 256 5.81 -4.24 20.50
C LEU A 256 6.26 -3.32 19.37
N ILE A 257 7.55 -3.37 19.04
CA ILE A 257 8.14 -2.63 17.92
C ILE A 257 8.07 -3.47 16.64
N ASP A 258 8.48 -4.73 16.70
CA ASP A 258 8.42 -5.67 15.57
C ASP A 258 8.43 -7.13 16.04
N SER A 259 7.92 -8.04 15.22
CA SER A 259 8.00 -9.47 15.43
C SER A 259 7.83 -10.25 14.13
N ASN A 260 8.43 -11.43 14.04
CA ASN A 260 8.10 -12.42 13.03
C ASN A 260 7.20 -13.55 13.56
N SER A 261 6.51 -13.35 14.69
CA SER A 261 5.47 -14.24 15.19
C SER A 261 4.08 -13.67 14.90
N SER A 262 3.31 -14.37 14.06
CA SER A 262 1.92 -13.97 13.76
C SER A 262 1.04 -13.96 15.01
N GLU A 263 1.30 -14.87 15.96
CA GLU A 263 0.56 -14.95 17.22
C GLU A 263 0.80 -13.70 18.08
N ILE A 264 2.03 -13.29 18.24
CA ILE A 264 2.39 -12.09 19.00
C ILE A 264 1.80 -10.83 18.34
N GLU A 265 1.94 -10.69 17.03
CA GLU A 265 1.34 -9.55 16.34
C GLU A 265 -0.20 -9.51 16.46
N LYS A 266 -0.88 -10.66 16.46
CA LYS A 266 -2.33 -10.74 16.75
C LYS A 266 -2.66 -10.27 18.18
N GLN A 267 -1.86 -10.62 19.16
CA GLN A 267 -2.05 -10.17 20.56
C GLN A 267 -1.93 -8.65 20.71
N TYR A 268 -1.11 -8.00 19.87
CA TYR A 268 -0.94 -6.56 19.84
C TYR A 268 -1.81 -5.85 18.80
N GLY A 269 -2.75 -6.57 18.13
CA GLY A 269 -3.59 -6.00 17.09
C GLY A 269 -2.84 -5.52 15.85
N ARG A 270 -1.67 -6.09 15.56
CA ARG A 270 -0.75 -5.67 14.47
C ARG A 270 -0.59 -6.70 13.36
N PHE A 271 -1.34 -7.78 13.41
CA PHE A 271 -1.29 -8.82 12.37
C PHE A 271 -1.52 -8.23 10.97
N SER A 272 -0.69 -8.64 10.02
CA SER A 272 -0.75 -8.20 8.63
C SER A 272 -0.82 -9.41 7.69
N SER A 273 -1.91 -9.50 6.93
CA SER A 273 -2.04 -10.50 5.86
C SER A 273 -0.99 -10.35 4.77
N GLU A 274 -0.51 -9.12 4.53
CA GLU A 274 0.60 -8.88 3.59
C GLU A 274 1.92 -9.48 4.09
N LYS A 275 2.24 -9.32 5.40
CA LYS A 275 3.40 -9.99 6.02
C LYS A 275 3.28 -11.52 5.90
N GLU A 276 2.08 -12.07 6.09
CA GLU A 276 1.82 -13.51 5.99
C GLU A 276 2.05 -14.03 4.57
N ILE A 277 1.46 -13.39 3.56
CA ILE A 277 1.65 -13.74 2.14
C ILE A 277 3.12 -13.67 1.73
N ARG A 278 3.86 -12.70 2.25
CA ARG A 278 5.30 -12.52 1.99
C ARG A 278 6.18 -13.46 2.83
N GLY A 279 5.62 -14.36 3.62
CA GLY A 279 6.36 -15.29 4.48
C GLY A 279 7.15 -14.62 5.62
N ARG A 280 6.77 -13.39 6.02
CA ARG A 280 7.45 -12.64 7.08
C ARG A 280 7.19 -13.19 8.49
N TYR A 281 6.24 -14.10 8.62
CA TYR A 281 5.98 -14.84 9.86
C TYR A 281 6.67 -16.22 9.93
N ASN A 282 7.61 -16.47 9.04
CA ASN A 282 8.48 -17.63 9.11
C ASN A 282 9.72 -17.34 9.98
N PRO A 283 10.39 -18.38 10.52
CA PRO A 283 11.64 -18.19 11.24
C PRO A 283 12.68 -17.48 10.37
N MET A 284 13.24 -16.39 10.90
CA MET A 284 14.25 -15.59 10.20
C MET A 284 15.57 -16.35 10.15
N PRO A 285 16.16 -16.58 8.95
CA PRO A 285 17.50 -17.11 8.85
C PRO A 285 18.54 -16.04 9.22
N MET A 286 19.53 -16.42 10.02
CA MET A 286 20.65 -15.56 10.38
C MET A 286 21.96 -16.35 10.28
N LEU A 287 22.88 -15.88 9.45
CA LEU A 287 24.25 -16.41 9.39
C LEU A 287 25.03 -15.96 10.63
N LEU A 288 25.61 -16.90 11.36
CA LEU A 288 26.51 -16.59 12.47
C LEU A 288 27.87 -16.20 11.91
N SER A 289 28.09 -14.91 11.72
CA SER A 289 29.36 -14.34 11.27
C SER A 289 29.55 -12.95 11.88
N GLN A 290 30.81 -12.50 11.93
CA GLN A 290 31.13 -11.13 12.38
C GLN A 290 30.50 -10.07 11.47
N ASP A 291 30.36 -10.39 10.18
CA ASP A 291 29.81 -9.49 9.16
C ASP A 291 28.27 -9.54 9.06
N ALA A 292 27.60 -10.31 9.93
CA ALA A 292 26.13 -10.36 9.92
C ALA A 292 25.54 -8.97 10.17
N GLN A 293 24.65 -8.53 9.26
CA GLN A 293 24.01 -7.21 9.31
C GLN A 293 22.90 -7.17 10.37
N MET A 294 23.28 -7.30 11.63
CA MET A 294 22.41 -7.23 12.80
C MET A 294 23.06 -6.35 13.87
N ILE A 295 22.27 -5.77 14.75
CA ILE A 295 22.79 -5.01 15.88
C ILE A 295 23.64 -5.91 16.79
N GLU A 296 24.71 -5.34 17.35
CA GLU A 296 25.72 -6.09 18.09
C GLU A 296 25.13 -6.88 19.27
N GLY A 297 24.25 -6.27 20.04
CA GLY A 297 23.60 -6.93 21.18
C GLY A 297 22.76 -8.16 20.77
N PHE A 298 22.14 -8.14 19.60
CA PHE A 298 21.38 -9.28 19.08
C PHE A 298 22.33 -10.43 18.68
N LYS A 299 23.42 -10.13 17.96
CA LYS A 299 24.43 -11.11 17.58
C LYS A 299 25.03 -11.79 18.83
N ASN A 300 25.48 -10.99 19.78
CA ASN A 300 26.08 -11.49 21.02
C ASN A 300 25.13 -12.39 21.84
N ALA A 301 23.83 -12.13 21.78
CA ALA A 301 22.85 -12.98 22.45
C ALA A 301 22.66 -14.32 21.70
N VAL A 302 22.52 -14.26 20.37
CA VAL A 302 22.26 -15.46 19.55
C VAL A 302 23.46 -16.42 19.59
N GLU A 303 24.69 -15.92 19.63
CA GLU A 303 25.92 -16.73 19.75
C GLU A 303 26.00 -17.55 21.06
N GLN A 304 25.25 -17.17 22.09
CA GLN A 304 25.19 -17.86 23.38
C GLN A 304 24.05 -18.89 23.46
N MET A 305 23.24 -19.03 22.38
CA MET A 305 22.06 -19.90 22.36
C MET A 305 22.34 -21.24 21.68
N ARG A 306 21.53 -22.22 22.04
CA ARG A 306 21.40 -23.51 21.31
C ARG A 306 19.98 -23.70 20.80
N VAL A 307 19.80 -24.62 19.89
CA VAL A 307 18.48 -24.96 19.37
C VAL A 307 17.53 -25.39 20.49
N GLY A 308 16.35 -24.78 20.51
CA GLY A 308 15.33 -24.94 21.54
C GLY A 308 15.39 -23.89 22.67
N ASP A 309 16.40 -23.04 22.73
CA ASP A 309 16.43 -21.95 23.69
C ASP A 309 15.38 -20.88 23.36
N LYS A 310 14.79 -20.34 24.42
CA LYS A 310 14.06 -19.08 24.39
C LYS A 310 14.69 -18.14 25.43
N VAL A 311 15.14 -16.96 24.99
CA VAL A 311 15.83 -16.00 25.86
C VAL A 311 15.18 -14.63 25.83
N TYR A 312 15.14 -13.98 26.99
CA TYR A 312 14.95 -12.54 27.12
C TYR A 312 16.33 -11.88 27.03
N VAL A 313 16.42 -10.80 26.25
CA VAL A 313 17.66 -10.05 26.05
C VAL A 313 17.36 -8.56 26.20
N TYR A 314 17.98 -7.90 27.20
CA TYR A 314 17.99 -6.45 27.27
C TYR A 314 19.26 -5.93 26.61
N ILE A 315 19.09 -5.07 25.61
CA ILE A 315 20.15 -4.49 24.80
C ILE A 315 20.20 -2.99 25.05
N PRO A 316 21.25 -2.48 25.72
CA PRO A 316 21.42 -1.04 25.86
C PRO A 316 21.64 -0.39 24.47
N TYR A 317 21.24 0.85 24.32
CA TYR A 317 21.25 1.54 23.04
C TYR A 317 22.60 1.52 22.30
N GLN A 318 23.72 1.48 23.05
CA GLN A 318 25.08 1.40 22.49
C GLN A 318 25.33 0.11 21.67
N LEU A 319 24.71 -0.99 22.10
CA LEU A 319 24.74 -2.29 21.40
C LEU A 319 23.56 -2.47 20.45
N GLY A 320 22.67 -1.47 20.37
CA GLY A 320 21.50 -1.40 19.51
C GLY A 320 21.71 -0.44 18.33
N TYR A 321 20.83 0.56 18.22
CA TYR A 321 20.86 1.55 17.14
C TYR A 321 21.55 2.88 17.52
N GLY A 322 22.24 2.94 18.66
CA GLY A 322 23.11 4.01 19.08
C GLY A 322 22.44 5.37 19.34
N GLU A 323 23.24 6.42 19.16
CA GLU A 323 22.87 7.80 19.44
C GLU A 323 21.79 8.34 18.47
N ASN A 324 21.68 7.78 17.27
CA ASN A 324 20.82 8.31 16.21
C ASN A 324 19.47 7.57 16.08
N GLY A 325 19.36 6.35 16.62
CA GLY A 325 18.20 5.49 16.39
C GLY A 325 18.11 4.97 14.94
N SER A 326 16.98 4.40 14.55
CA SER A 326 16.73 3.94 13.18
C SER A 326 15.24 3.75 12.93
N GLY A 327 14.69 4.39 11.93
CA GLY A 327 13.27 4.27 11.58
C GLY A 327 12.35 4.66 12.75
N ILE A 328 11.59 3.70 13.28
CA ILE A 328 10.68 3.91 14.42
C ILE A 328 11.37 3.79 15.79
N ILE A 329 12.66 3.45 15.82
CA ILE A 329 13.45 3.34 17.06
C ILE A 329 14.10 4.69 17.34
N ALA A 330 13.75 5.26 18.49
CA ALA A 330 14.23 6.58 18.88
C ALA A 330 15.75 6.60 19.16
N PRO A 331 16.40 7.78 19.09
CA PRO A 331 17.76 7.97 19.59
C PRO A 331 17.91 7.50 21.05
N LYS A 332 19.01 6.79 21.33
CA LYS A 332 19.34 6.27 22.70
C LYS A 332 18.25 5.36 23.28
N GLN A 333 17.49 4.68 22.45
CA GLN A 333 16.46 3.75 22.91
C GLN A 333 17.06 2.39 23.20
N ASP A 334 16.92 1.95 24.46
CA ASP A 334 17.20 0.56 24.84
C ASP A 334 16.14 -0.37 24.23
N LEU A 335 16.55 -1.59 23.94
CA LEU A 335 15.71 -2.58 23.28
C LEU A 335 15.57 -3.83 24.13
N ILE A 336 14.45 -4.49 24.01
CA ILE A 336 14.20 -5.79 24.61
C ILE A 336 13.84 -6.77 23.51
N PHE A 337 14.58 -7.87 23.42
CA PHE A 337 14.23 -8.98 22.55
C PHE A 337 13.80 -10.20 23.35
N ILE A 338 12.82 -10.93 22.83
CA ILE A 338 12.59 -12.32 23.18
C ILE A 338 12.95 -13.12 21.93
N ILE A 339 13.95 -13.98 22.02
CA ILE A 339 14.48 -14.71 20.87
C ILE A 339 14.28 -16.21 21.12
N SER A 340 13.76 -16.92 20.14
CA SER A 340 13.64 -18.37 20.14
C SER A 340 14.45 -18.96 18.99
N MET A 341 15.44 -19.81 19.28
CA MET A 341 16.19 -20.53 18.26
C MET A 341 15.53 -21.85 17.98
N VAL A 342 14.97 -22.00 16.75
CA VAL A 342 14.14 -23.15 16.38
C VAL A 342 14.85 -24.16 15.48
N GLY A 343 16.02 -23.84 14.96
CA GLY A 343 16.79 -24.77 14.12
C GLY A 343 18.09 -24.16 13.57
N ILE A 344 18.86 -25.01 12.92
CA ILE A 344 20.02 -24.67 12.08
C ILE A 344 19.70 -25.16 10.68
N GLN A 345 20.13 -24.41 9.67
CA GLN A 345 19.92 -24.78 8.25
C GLN A 345 21.09 -25.57 7.73
#